data_87169aa60acf7694cfec0d12ff8ca8dd
#
_entry.id   87169aa60acf7694cfec0d12ff8ca8dd
#
_cell.length_a   1.000
_cell.length_b   1.000
_cell.length_c   1.000
_cell.angle_alpha   90.00
_cell.angle_beta   90.00
_cell.angle_gamma   90.00
#
_symmetry.space_group_name_H-M   'P 1'
#
loop_
_entity.id
_entity.type
_entity.pdbx_description
1 polymer ?
#
loop_
_entity_poly.entity_id
_entity_poly.type
_entity_poly.pdbx_seq_one_letter_code
_entity_poly.pdbx_strand_id
1 'polypeptide(L)'
;MVTRMGERRVRSVEGPFRILPSDIGAVNVLFSEAFTERYRRDGLMGVRVPPLNPAIWRYAIDDAAEGAMLWRDDRGAIAAFNIAHCSGVEAWMGPLAVRDDCQGAGHGKRIVNAGVAWLKSSGCRVIGIETMPRTMENIGFYSRLGFVPSRLTVTLTVDAGHEAGAPQLLSSLGSAARADAVRECAALVAEVLPGYDYTREIELTQDLALGDTLLLREHDALAGFALCHAAPLVEGRSRDELRVLKLVLRDEVLFDVLMPHLAEFARRLGTARVALRVQGEYGSLFSRLVARDARVRWTDLRMVLAGYEERMPRFGVALSNWEI
;
A
#
# COMPACT_ATOMS: atom_id res chain seq x y z
N MET A 1 -40.77 3.78 33.34
CA MET A 1 -40.17 5.05 32.84
C MET A 1 -39.10 4.68 31.82
N VAL A 2 -39.47 4.62 30.52
CA VAL A 2 -38.56 4.21 29.45
C VAL A 2 -37.77 5.44 29.04
N THR A 3 -36.49 5.46 29.36
CA THR A 3 -35.57 6.54 28.99
C THR A 3 -35.41 6.48 27.46
N ARG A 4 -35.96 7.46 26.74
CA ARG A 4 -35.72 7.62 25.27
C ARG A 4 -34.22 7.76 25.08
N MET A 5 -33.61 6.79 24.41
CA MET A 5 -32.29 6.94 23.81
C MET A 5 -32.35 8.15 22.87
N GLY A 6 -31.58 9.17 23.17
CA GLY A 6 -31.54 10.41 22.37
C GLY A 6 -31.21 10.04 20.91
N GLU A 7 -32.03 10.51 19.99
CA GLU A 7 -31.75 10.45 18.55
C GLU A 7 -30.37 11.04 18.29
N ARG A 8 -29.42 10.19 17.88
CA ARG A 8 -28.11 10.64 17.41
C ARG A 8 -28.36 11.54 16.20
N ARG A 9 -28.22 12.85 16.38
CA ARG A 9 -28.36 13.82 15.29
C ARG A 9 -27.35 13.47 14.21
N VAL A 10 -27.81 12.96 13.07
CA VAL A 10 -26.96 12.64 11.92
C VAL A 10 -26.31 13.94 11.46
N ARG A 11 -25.00 14.04 11.57
CA ARG A 11 -24.26 15.22 11.11
C ARG A 11 -24.22 15.25 9.59
N SER A 12 -24.45 16.41 9.00
CA SER A 12 -24.19 16.66 7.60
C SER A 12 -22.70 16.49 7.32
N VAL A 13 -22.35 15.79 6.26
CA VAL A 13 -20.97 15.55 5.82
C VAL A 13 -20.85 15.93 4.37
N GLU A 14 -19.99 16.89 4.04
CA GLU A 14 -19.76 17.42 2.69
C GLU A 14 -18.42 16.95 2.12
N GLY A 15 -18.30 16.87 0.81
CA GLY A 15 -17.13 16.43 0.06
C GLY A 15 -17.52 15.57 -1.15
N PRO A 16 -16.53 15.04 -1.89
CA PRO A 16 -15.10 15.03 -1.56
C PRO A 16 -14.42 16.39 -1.78
N PHE A 17 -13.50 16.72 -0.90
CA PHE A 17 -12.47 17.74 -1.07
C PHE A 17 -11.12 17.06 -1.25
N ARG A 18 -10.19 17.69 -1.94
CA ARG A 18 -8.82 17.18 -2.06
C ARG A 18 -8.11 17.30 -0.69
N ILE A 19 -7.35 16.27 -0.30
CA ILE A 19 -6.46 16.35 0.85
C ILE A 19 -5.25 17.21 0.50
N LEU A 20 -4.98 18.22 1.33
CA LEU A 20 -3.80 19.06 1.21
C LEU A 20 -2.73 18.66 2.23
N PRO A 21 -1.45 19.00 2.01
CA PRO A 21 -0.38 18.74 3.01
C PRO A 21 -0.68 19.30 4.40
N SER A 22 -1.43 20.43 4.48
CA SER A 22 -1.88 21.00 5.74
C SER A 22 -2.92 20.16 6.50
N ASP A 23 -3.59 19.23 5.83
CA ASP A 23 -4.57 18.33 6.44
C ASP A 23 -3.93 17.09 7.07
N ILE A 24 -2.64 16.80 6.79
CA ILE A 24 -1.96 15.57 7.20
C ILE A 24 -2.11 15.31 8.71
N GLY A 25 -1.89 16.33 9.54
CA GLY A 25 -2.01 16.17 10.99
C GLY A 25 -3.40 15.70 11.43
N ALA A 26 -4.45 16.30 10.89
CA ALA A 26 -5.84 15.96 11.24
C ALA A 26 -6.28 14.61 10.66
N VAL A 27 -5.85 14.29 9.42
CA VAL A 27 -6.06 12.96 8.78
C VAL A 27 -5.36 11.87 9.58
N ASN A 28 -4.14 12.11 10.05
CA ASN A 28 -3.34 11.17 10.82
C ASN A 28 -3.96 10.87 12.20
N VAL A 29 -4.54 11.88 12.86
CA VAL A 29 -5.30 11.68 14.09
C VAL A 29 -6.53 10.81 13.83
N LEU A 30 -7.33 11.14 12.81
CA LEU A 30 -8.52 10.36 12.46
C LEU A 30 -8.15 8.91 12.10
N PHE A 31 -7.05 8.71 11.34
CA PHE A 31 -6.51 7.38 11.04
C PHE A 31 -6.21 6.58 12.31
N SER A 32 -5.38 7.14 13.20
CA SER A 32 -4.98 6.48 14.45
C SER A 32 -6.18 6.09 15.31
N GLU A 33 -7.14 7.00 15.49
CA GLU A 33 -8.35 6.77 16.30
C GLU A 33 -9.26 5.71 15.67
N ALA A 34 -9.57 5.83 14.38
CA ALA A 34 -10.49 4.93 13.68
C ALA A 34 -9.95 3.49 13.61
N PHE A 35 -8.64 3.33 13.32
CA PHE A 35 -8.01 2.01 13.26
C PHE A 35 -7.81 1.41 14.66
N THR A 36 -7.50 2.20 15.68
CA THR A 36 -7.47 1.74 17.08
C THR A 36 -8.83 1.22 17.52
N GLU A 37 -9.91 1.96 17.24
CA GLU A 37 -11.27 1.54 17.56
C GLU A 37 -11.66 0.28 16.77
N ARG A 38 -11.26 0.19 15.48
CA ARG A 38 -11.49 -1.01 14.67
C ARG A 38 -10.81 -2.24 15.29
N TYR A 39 -9.54 -2.12 15.68
CA TYR A 39 -8.81 -3.21 16.34
C TYR A 39 -9.49 -3.64 17.65
N ARG A 40 -9.96 -2.66 18.43
CA ARG A 40 -10.69 -2.95 19.67
C ARG A 40 -11.97 -3.76 19.39
N ARG A 41 -12.75 -3.40 18.36
CA ARG A 41 -13.96 -4.13 17.95
C ARG A 41 -13.65 -5.54 17.45
N ASP A 42 -12.48 -5.74 16.84
CA ASP A 42 -12.01 -7.06 16.40
C ASP A 42 -11.36 -7.89 17.53
N GLY A 43 -11.46 -7.43 18.78
CA GLY A 43 -10.97 -8.14 19.96
C GLY A 43 -9.46 -7.95 20.23
N LEU A 44 -8.79 -7.05 19.52
CA LEU A 44 -7.38 -6.66 19.79
C LEU A 44 -7.35 -5.58 20.88
N MET A 45 -7.74 -5.97 22.09
CA MET A 45 -7.78 -5.07 23.23
C MET A 45 -6.38 -4.58 23.62
N GLY A 46 -6.25 -3.28 23.89
CA GLY A 46 -4.98 -2.67 24.30
C GLY A 46 -4.01 -2.33 23.13
N VAL A 47 -4.34 -2.68 21.91
CA VAL A 47 -3.58 -2.26 20.72
C VAL A 47 -3.99 -0.84 20.35
N ARG A 48 -3.01 0.07 20.30
CA ARG A 48 -3.18 1.42 19.77
C ARG A 48 -2.43 1.53 18.46
N VAL A 49 -3.11 1.95 17.41
CA VAL A 49 -2.49 2.28 16.12
C VAL A 49 -1.84 3.65 16.24
N PRO A 50 -0.52 3.76 16.13
CA PRO A 50 0.16 5.03 16.24
C PRO A 50 -0.09 5.90 14.99
N PRO A 51 0.07 7.23 15.08
CA PRO A 51 0.14 8.09 13.92
C PRO A 51 1.27 7.65 12.98
N LEU A 52 1.02 7.69 11.68
CA LEU A 52 2.04 7.40 10.68
C LEU A 52 3.01 8.58 10.55
N ASN A 53 4.20 8.30 10.04
CA ASN A 53 5.16 9.32 9.66
C ASN A 53 4.52 10.28 8.61
N PRO A 54 4.54 11.60 8.83
CA PRO A 54 4.00 12.57 7.88
C PRO A 54 4.55 12.45 6.45
N ALA A 55 5.80 11.99 6.29
CA ALA A 55 6.38 11.75 4.97
C ALA A 55 5.69 10.60 4.22
N ILE A 56 5.19 9.58 4.93
CA ILE A 56 4.39 8.50 4.34
C ILE A 56 3.03 9.03 3.88
N TRP A 57 2.38 9.89 4.68
CA TRP A 57 1.16 10.57 4.24
C TRP A 57 1.40 11.45 3.03
N ARG A 58 2.53 12.17 3.00
CA ARG A 58 2.89 13.01 1.86
C ARG A 58 3.03 12.17 0.59
N TYR A 59 3.72 11.03 0.68
CA TYR A 59 3.83 10.09 -0.43
C TYR A 59 2.45 9.61 -0.91
N ALA A 60 1.59 9.15 0.02
CA ALA A 60 0.27 8.65 -0.33
C ALA A 60 -0.62 9.72 -1.01
N ILE A 61 -0.58 10.96 -0.52
CA ILE A 61 -1.35 12.08 -1.07
C ILE A 61 -0.82 12.47 -2.45
N ASP A 62 0.50 12.57 -2.61
CA ASP A 62 1.11 12.94 -3.87
C ASP A 62 0.93 11.84 -4.93
N ASP A 63 1.01 10.56 -4.53
CA ASP A 63 0.75 9.42 -5.41
C ASP A 63 -0.70 9.37 -5.86
N ALA A 64 -1.65 9.48 -4.94
CA ALA A 64 -3.07 9.44 -5.27
C ALA A 64 -3.58 10.71 -5.99
N ALA A 65 -2.90 11.85 -5.85
CA ALA A 65 -3.29 13.13 -6.44
C ALA A 65 -4.77 13.50 -6.16
N GLU A 66 -5.64 13.55 -7.17
CA GLU A 66 -7.08 13.81 -7.01
C GLU A 66 -7.83 12.64 -6.33
N GLY A 67 -7.21 11.47 -6.24
CA GLY A 67 -7.71 10.31 -5.48
C GLY A 67 -7.56 10.45 -3.97
N ALA A 68 -6.77 11.41 -3.49
CA ALA A 68 -6.67 11.74 -2.07
C ALA A 68 -7.84 12.64 -1.64
N MET A 69 -8.87 12.03 -1.06
CA MET A 69 -10.17 12.66 -0.80
C MET A 69 -10.46 12.77 0.69
N LEU A 70 -11.03 13.90 1.14
CA LEU A 70 -11.57 14.05 2.49
C LEU A 70 -13.00 14.63 2.47
N TRP A 71 -13.69 14.43 3.59
CA TRP A 71 -15.03 14.97 3.86
C TRP A 71 -15.04 15.70 5.19
N ARG A 72 -15.78 16.80 5.26
CA ARG A 72 -15.90 17.63 6.47
C ARG A 72 -17.32 17.61 6.99
N ASP A 73 -17.46 17.73 8.32
CA ASP A 73 -18.75 17.92 8.97
C ASP A 73 -19.21 19.38 8.90
N ASP A 74 -20.39 19.66 9.43
CA ASP A 74 -21.03 20.98 9.51
C ASP A 74 -20.23 22.03 10.33
N ARG A 75 -19.14 21.60 11.01
CA ARG A 75 -18.20 22.45 11.74
C ARG A 75 -16.87 22.61 11.03
N GLY A 76 -16.74 22.06 9.83
CA GLY A 76 -15.50 22.05 9.05
C GLY A 76 -14.43 21.04 9.49
N ALA A 77 -14.70 20.22 10.53
CA ALA A 77 -13.77 19.20 10.97
C ALA A 77 -13.80 17.99 10.02
N ILE A 78 -12.65 17.31 9.86
CA ILE A 78 -12.56 16.10 9.01
C ILE A 78 -13.44 15.00 9.61
N ALA A 79 -14.44 14.57 8.84
CA ALA A 79 -15.36 13.50 9.19
C ALA A 79 -14.97 12.15 8.57
N ALA A 80 -14.27 12.18 7.45
CA ALA A 80 -13.79 10.98 6.76
C ALA A 80 -12.71 11.32 5.75
N PHE A 81 -11.95 10.30 5.36
CA PHE A 81 -11.03 10.38 4.22
C PHE A 81 -10.96 9.03 3.49
N ASN A 82 -10.46 9.06 2.25
CA ASN A 82 -10.14 7.91 1.42
C ASN A 82 -8.99 8.27 0.50
N ILE A 83 -7.97 7.42 0.43
CA ILE A 83 -6.88 7.54 -0.52
C ILE A 83 -7.10 6.49 -1.60
N ALA A 84 -7.30 6.92 -2.84
CA ALA A 84 -7.46 6.04 -3.99
C ALA A 84 -6.23 6.20 -4.90
N HIS A 85 -5.47 5.13 -5.05
CA HIS A 85 -4.23 5.07 -5.82
C HIS A 85 -4.47 4.50 -7.20
N CYS A 86 -3.70 4.96 -8.18
CA CYS A 86 -3.77 4.48 -9.56
C CYS A 86 -2.36 4.38 -10.16
N SER A 87 -1.94 3.16 -10.49
CA SER A 87 -0.64 2.81 -11.06
C SER A 87 -0.85 2.20 -12.45
N GLY A 88 -1.08 3.06 -13.45
CA GLY A 88 -1.53 2.63 -14.77
C GLY A 88 -2.96 2.09 -14.72
N VAL A 89 -3.15 0.80 -15.03
CA VAL A 89 -4.48 0.16 -14.94
C VAL A 89 -4.77 -0.44 -13.57
N GLU A 90 -3.76 -0.61 -12.70
CA GLU A 90 -3.92 -1.07 -11.33
C GLU A 90 -4.40 0.06 -10.44
N ALA A 91 -5.40 -0.22 -9.60
CA ALA A 91 -5.87 0.73 -8.62
C ALA A 91 -6.31 0.07 -7.32
N TRP A 92 -6.14 0.78 -6.22
CA TRP A 92 -6.57 0.34 -4.91
C TRP A 92 -6.94 1.52 -4.01
N MET A 93 -7.72 1.25 -2.97
CA MET A 93 -8.12 2.26 -2.00
C MET A 93 -7.63 1.86 -0.60
N GLY A 94 -6.98 2.80 0.05
CA GLY A 94 -6.50 2.68 1.41
C GLY A 94 -5.35 3.66 1.72
N PRO A 95 -5.24 4.08 3.00
CA PRO A 95 -6.21 3.88 4.04
C PRO A 95 -7.48 4.72 3.83
N LEU A 96 -8.59 4.25 4.41
CA LEU A 96 -9.83 5.00 4.46
C LEU A 96 -10.45 4.90 5.87
N ALA A 97 -11.06 5.97 6.33
CA ALA A 97 -11.73 5.99 7.62
C ALA A 97 -12.92 6.94 7.65
N VAL A 98 -13.89 6.60 8.49
CA VAL A 98 -15.02 7.45 8.87
C VAL A 98 -14.98 7.63 10.37
N ARG A 99 -15.00 8.87 10.85
CA ARG A 99 -15.03 9.21 12.27
C ARG A 99 -16.22 8.53 12.95
N ASP A 100 -16.03 8.01 14.15
CA ASP A 100 -17.00 7.15 14.82
C ASP A 100 -18.38 7.80 14.98
N ASP A 101 -18.42 9.09 15.32
CA ASP A 101 -19.68 9.84 15.48
C ASP A 101 -20.41 10.12 14.14
N CYS A 102 -19.76 9.86 13.01
CA CYS A 102 -20.30 9.98 11.65
C CYS A 102 -20.64 8.60 11.02
N GLN A 103 -20.38 7.49 11.71
CA GLN A 103 -20.72 6.15 11.21
C GLN A 103 -22.23 5.87 11.32
N GLY A 104 -22.71 4.87 10.57
CA GLY A 104 -24.12 4.43 10.59
C GLY A 104 -25.06 5.23 9.69
N ALA A 105 -24.64 6.38 9.15
CA ALA A 105 -25.45 7.27 8.29
C ALA A 105 -25.24 7.08 6.79
N GLY A 106 -24.58 5.99 6.36
CA GLY A 106 -24.31 5.71 4.94
C GLY A 106 -23.07 6.43 4.38
N HIS A 107 -22.36 7.22 5.19
CA HIS A 107 -21.18 7.96 4.72
C HIS A 107 -20.08 7.03 4.18
N GLY A 108 -19.80 5.89 4.83
CA GLY A 108 -18.83 4.92 4.34
C GLY A 108 -19.09 4.46 2.90
N LYS A 109 -20.37 4.15 2.58
CA LYS A 109 -20.77 3.80 1.21
C LYS A 109 -20.49 4.94 0.23
N ARG A 110 -20.84 6.17 0.60
CA ARG A 110 -20.62 7.37 -0.26
C ARG A 110 -19.15 7.57 -0.54
N ILE A 111 -18.29 7.39 0.45
CA ILE A 111 -16.84 7.60 0.38
C ILE A 111 -16.17 6.55 -0.50
N VAL A 112 -16.50 5.28 -0.32
CA VAL A 112 -15.98 4.19 -1.18
C VAL A 112 -16.46 4.37 -2.62
N ASN A 113 -17.75 4.69 -2.83
CA ASN A 113 -18.28 4.93 -4.17
C ASN A 113 -17.63 6.13 -4.88
N ALA A 114 -17.26 7.18 -4.15
CA ALA A 114 -16.53 8.31 -4.72
C ALA A 114 -15.14 7.88 -5.21
N GLY A 115 -14.41 7.10 -4.41
CA GLY A 115 -13.12 6.53 -4.84
C GLY A 115 -13.26 5.63 -6.06
N VAL A 116 -14.23 4.71 -6.05
CA VAL A 116 -14.51 3.82 -7.21
C VAL A 116 -14.86 4.63 -8.46
N ALA A 117 -15.66 5.67 -8.33
CA ALA A 117 -16.04 6.51 -9.46
C ALA A 117 -14.82 7.23 -10.07
N TRP A 118 -13.96 7.77 -9.22
CA TRP A 118 -12.71 8.41 -9.66
C TRP A 118 -11.78 7.41 -10.34
N LEU A 119 -11.54 6.24 -9.75
CA LEU A 119 -10.69 5.20 -10.33
C LEU A 119 -11.19 4.72 -11.70
N LYS A 120 -12.51 4.56 -11.85
CA LYS A 120 -13.12 4.23 -13.15
C LYS A 120 -12.90 5.33 -14.18
N SER A 121 -13.10 6.60 -13.80
CA SER A 121 -12.88 7.74 -14.68
C SER A 121 -11.40 7.94 -15.07
N SER A 122 -10.47 7.47 -14.23
CA SER A 122 -9.03 7.44 -14.51
C SER A 122 -8.60 6.29 -15.43
N GLY A 123 -9.54 5.44 -15.88
CA GLY A 123 -9.24 4.34 -16.80
C GLY A 123 -8.69 3.08 -16.14
N CYS A 124 -8.75 2.96 -14.81
CA CYS A 124 -8.30 1.79 -14.09
C CYS A 124 -9.14 0.55 -14.46
N ARG A 125 -8.50 -0.60 -14.60
CA ARG A 125 -9.14 -1.89 -14.95
C ARG A 125 -9.03 -2.92 -13.85
N VAL A 126 -8.18 -2.67 -12.85
CA VAL A 126 -8.11 -3.39 -11.60
C VAL A 126 -8.49 -2.41 -10.51
N ILE A 127 -9.50 -2.73 -9.69
CA ILE A 127 -9.91 -1.88 -8.57
C ILE A 127 -10.08 -2.76 -7.35
N GLY A 128 -9.29 -2.50 -6.31
CA GLY A 128 -9.31 -3.31 -5.12
C GLY A 128 -9.14 -2.52 -3.82
N ILE A 129 -9.20 -3.29 -2.76
CA ILE A 129 -8.93 -2.87 -1.37
C ILE A 129 -8.25 -4.02 -0.65
N GLU A 130 -7.55 -3.71 0.43
CA GLU A 130 -7.11 -4.72 1.40
C GLU A 130 -7.78 -4.49 2.76
N THR A 131 -8.13 -5.55 3.45
CA THR A 131 -8.67 -5.51 4.80
C THR A 131 -8.23 -6.74 5.59
N MET A 132 -8.14 -6.60 6.91
CA MET A 132 -7.81 -7.74 7.76
C MET A 132 -8.83 -8.88 7.59
N PRO A 133 -8.40 -10.15 7.38
CA PRO A 133 -9.32 -11.28 7.19
C PRO A 133 -10.28 -11.49 8.37
N ARG A 134 -9.88 -11.09 9.58
CA ARG A 134 -10.69 -11.19 10.80
C ARG A 134 -11.80 -10.13 10.92
N THR A 135 -11.72 -9.05 10.13
CA THR A 135 -12.67 -7.93 10.19
C THR A 135 -13.92 -8.24 9.38
N MET A 136 -14.80 -9.10 9.91
CA MET A 136 -16.03 -9.58 9.22
C MET A 136 -16.94 -8.43 8.80
N GLU A 137 -17.02 -7.38 9.60
CA GLU A 137 -17.84 -6.20 9.28
C GLU A 137 -17.36 -5.49 8.01
N ASN A 138 -16.03 -5.33 7.85
CA ASN A 138 -15.46 -4.70 6.66
C ASN A 138 -15.69 -5.59 5.42
N ILE A 139 -15.44 -6.91 5.54
CA ILE A 139 -15.68 -7.86 4.46
C ILE A 139 -17.14 -7.77 4.02
N GLY A 140 -18.09 -7.86 4.95
CA GLY A 140 -19.51 -7.74 4.65
C GLY A 140 -19.89 -6.36 4.10
N PHE A 141 -19.27 -5.28 4.57
CA PHE A 141 -19.49 -3.93 4.07
C PHE A 141 -19.04 -3.79 2.61
N TYR A 142 -17.81 -4.18 2.28
CA TYR A 142 -17.28 -4.11 0.93
C TYR A 142 -18.01 -5.05 -0.04
N SER A 143 -18.40 -6.24 0.43
CA SER A 143 -19.20 -7.17 -0.39
C SER A 143 -20.54 -6.55 -0.82
N ARG A 144 -21.21 -5.80 0.06
CA ARG A 144 -22.45 -5.06 -0.31
C ARG A 144 -22.21 -3.91 -1.30
N LEU A 145 -20.96 -3.50 -1.51
CA LEU A 145 -20.56 -2.50 -2.50
C LEU A 145 -20.04 -3.10 -3.81
N GLY A 146 -20.15 -4.44 -3.95
CA GLY A 146 -19.76 -5.16 -5.16
C GLY A 146 -18.31 -5.64 -5.18
N PHE A 147 -17.58 -5.53 -4.05
CA PHE A 147 -16.28 -6.16 -3.93
C PHE A 147 -16.42 -7.64 -3.59
N VAL A 148 -15.60 -8.47 -4.19
CA VAL A 148 -15.55 -9.92 -3.92
C VAL A 148 -14.20 -10.27 -3.29
N PRO A 149 -14.16 -11.17 -2.28
CA PRO A 149 -12.92 -11.70 -1.76
C PRO A 149 -12.10 -12.34 -2.89
N SER A 150 -10.82 -12.01 -2.93
CA SER A 150 -9.90 -12.53 -3.94
C SER A 150 -8.79 -13.33 -3.25
N ARG A 151 -7.64 -12.73 -3.06
CA ARG A 151 -6.44 -13.42 -2.59
C ARG A 151 -6.02 -12.94 -1.20
N LEU A 152 -5.31 -13.81 -0.49
CA LEU A 152 -4.64 -13.43 0.75
C LEU A 152 -3.28 -12.82 0.41
N THR A 153 -2.95 -11.69 1.02
CA THR A 153 -1.59 -11.13 1.04
C THR A 153 -0.94 -11.46 2.37
N VAL A 154 0.23 -12.06 2.34
CA VAL A 154 0.99 -12.43 3.53
C VAL A 154 2.22 -11.55 3.65
N THR A 155 2.34 -10.81 4.75
CA THR A 155 3.53 -10.04 5.08
C THR A 155 4.53 -10.93 5.79
N LEU A 156 5.70 -11.10 5.17
CA LEU A 156 6.82 -11.85 5.74
C LEU A 156 8.01 -10.93 5.97
N THR A 157 8.77 -11.19 7.04
CA THR A 157 10.06 -10.53 7.27
C THR A 157 11.17 -11.56 7.28
N VAL A 158 12.27 -11.24 6.59
CA VAL A 158 13.51 -12.01 6.59
C VAL A 158 14.58 -11.16 7.25
N ASP A 159 15.40 -11.73 8.10
CA ASP A 159 16.56 -11.04 8.65
C ASP A 159 17.55 -10.71 7.53
N ALA A 160 18.14 -9.52 7.59
CA ALA A 160 19.07 -9.06 6.55
C ALA A 160 20.36 -9.89 6.45
N GLY A 161 20.60 -10.81 7.40
CA GLY A 161 21.65 -11.83 7.34
C GLY A 161 23.04 -11.29 7.02
N HIS A 162 23.93 -12.18 6.58
CA HIS A 162 25.30 -11.85 6.18
C HIS A 162 25.60 -12.21 4.71
N GLU A 163 24.57 -12.59 3.93
CA GLU A 163 24.77 -12.89 2.51
C GLU A 163 25.35 -11.68 1.79
N ALA A 164 26.42 -11.90 1.04
CA ALA A 164 27.05 -10.83 0.29
C ALA A 164 26.19 -10.46 -0.92
N GLY A 165 25.84 -9.19 -1.03
CA GLY A 165 25.13 -8.61 -2.17
C GLY A 165 25.83 -7.37 -2.67
N ALA A 166 25.62 -7.03 -3.92
CA ALA A 166 26.10 -5.79 -4.54
C ALA A 166 24.92 -5.05 -5.18
N PRO A 167 24.03 -4.43 -4.35
CA PRO A 167 22.85 -3.78 -4.87
C PRO A 167 23.22 -2.59 -5.75
N GLN A 168 22.71 -2.58 -6.98
CA GLN A 168 22.69 -1.40 -7.82
C GLN A 168 21.43 -0.60 -7.49
N LEU A 169 21.61 0.60 -6.96
CA LEU A 169 20.52 1.47 -6.55
C LEU A 169 20.31 2.58 -7.58
N LEU A 170 19.05 2.93 -7.82
CA LEU A 170 18.68 3.99 -8.76
C LEU A 170 19.32 5.32 -8.38
N SER A 171 19.40 5.65 -7.08
CA SER A 171 20.03 6.88 -6.58
C SER A 171 21.54 6.96 -6.85
N SER A 172 22.21 5.82 -7.03
CA SER A 172 23.64 5.77 -7.32
C SER A 172 23.98 6.14 -8.77
N LEU A 173 22.98 6.22 -9.65
CA LEU A 173 23.16 6.56 -11.06
C LEU A 173 23.18 8.07 -11.28
N GLY A 174 23.95 8.53 -12.26
CA GLY A 174 23.87 9.90 -12.75
C GLY A 174 22.49 10.18 -13.37
N SER A 175 22.10 11.45 -13.49
CA SER A 175 20.73 11.86 -13.87
C SER A 175 20.23 11.24 -15.18
N ALA A 176 21.06 11.20 -16.24
CA ALA A 176 20.69 10.60 -17.52
C ALA A 176 20.46 9.08 -17.37
N ALA A 177 21.40 8.35 -16.76
CA ALA A 177 21.29 6.91 -16.53
C ALA A 177 20.13 6.55 -15.60
N ARG A 178 19.79 7.43 -14.65
CA ARG A 178 18.62 7.27 -13.79
C ARG A 178 17.32 7.35 -14.59
N ALA A 179 17.18 8.36 -15.45
CA ALA A 179 16.01 8.48 -16.32
C ALA A 179 15.88 7.29 -17.28
N ASP A 180 16.99 6.78 -17.80
CA ASP A 180 17.01 5.56 -18.62
C ASP A 180 16.52 4.35 -17.81
N ALA A 181 17.02 4.16 -16.59
CA ALA A 181 16.64 3.06 -15.72
C ALA A 181 15.16 3.11 -15.33
N VAL A 182 14.58 4.29 -15.10
CA VAL A 182 13.14 4.44 -14.85
C VAL A 182 12.33 4.00 -16.08
N ARG A 183 12.76 4.37 -17.30
CA ARG A 183 12.12 3.88 -18.54
C ARG A 183 12.26 2.38 -18.72
N GLU A 184 13.39 1.79 -18.36
CA GLU A 184 13.58 0.34 -18.37
C GLU A 184 12.66 -0.36 -17.38
N CYS A 185 12.46 0.20 -16.17
CA CYS A 185 11.48 -0.30 -15.19
C CYS A 185 10.06 -0.27 -15.77
N ALA A 186 9.66 0.84 -16.40
CA ALA A 186 8.35 0.94 -17.05
C ALA A 186 8.18 -0.11 -18.17
N ALA A 187 9.21 -0.30 -19.00
CA ALA A 187 9.20 -1.31 -20.07
C ALA A 187 9.06 -2.74 -19.50
N LEU A 188 9.80 -3.06 -18.44
CA LEU A 188 9.71 -4.36 -17.79
C LEU A 188 8.32 -4.59 -17.16
N VAL A 189 7.75 -3.58 -16.51
CA VAL A 189 6.38 -3.66 -15.98
C VAL A 189 5.39 -3.92 -17.11
N ALA A 190 5.48 -3.17 -18.22
CA ALA A 190 4.59 -3.35 -19.37
C ALA A 190 4.73 -4.72 -20.03
N GLU A 191 5.93 -5.34 -20.00
CA GLU A 191 6.19 -6.70 -20.48
C GLU A 191 5.53 -7.76 -19.59
N VAL A 192 5.69 -7.64 -18.26
CA VAL A 192 5.21 -8.62 -17.27
C VAL A 192 3.71 -8.45 -16.99
N LEU A 193 3.27 -7.21 -16.82
CA LEU A 193 1.88 -6.81 -16.52
C LEU A 193 1.43 -5.66 -17.44
N PRO A 194 0.92 -5.95 -18.63
CA PRO A 194 0.53 -4.91 -19.59
C PRO A 194 -0.48 -3.90 -19.04
N GLY A 195 -0.11 -2.64 -19.08
CA GLY A 195 -0.91 -1.51 -18.64
C GLY A 195 -0.65 -1.03 -17.20
N TYR A 196 0.13 -1.78 -16.40
CA TYR A 196 0.61 -1.31 -15.10
C TYR A 196 1.75 -0.32 -15.30
N ASP A 197 1.90 0.63 -14.38
CA ASP A 197 2.97 1.63 -14.38
C ASP A 197 3.32 2.06 -12.96
N TYR A 198 4.58 1.86 -12.57
CA TYR A 198 5.08 2.21 -11.24
C TYR A 198 6.10 3.37 -11.27
N THR A 199 6.19 4.07 -12.41
CA THR A 199 7.19 5.16 -12.56
C THR A 199 6.98 6.28 -11.56
N ARG A 200 5.72 6.63 -11.30
CA ARG A 200 5.37 7.68 -10.33
C ARG A 200 5.81 7.32 -8.91
N GLU A 201 5.55 6.09 -8.47
CA GLU A 201 5.96 5.62 -7.14
C GLU A 201 7.49 5.59 -7.01
N ILE A 202 8.22 5.22 -8.08
CA ILE A 202 9.68 5.25 -8.14
C ILE A 202 10.18 6.69 -7.98
N GLU A 203 9.64 7.63 -8.74
CA GLU A 203 10.02 9.04 -8.70
C GLU A 203 9.71 9.67 -7.33
N LEU A 204 8.50 9.49 -6.81
CA LEU A 204 8.11 10.01 -5.48
C LEU A 204 8.96 9.44 -4.35
N THR A 205 9.36 8.17 -4.44
CA THR A 205 10.26 7.56 -3.45
C THR A 205 11.60 8.26 -3.40
N GLN A 206 12.15 8.64 -4.56
CA GLN A 206 13.39 9.40 -4.66
C GLN A 206 13.21 10.85 -4.16
N ASP A 207 12.18 11.53 -4.64
CA ASP A 207 11.94 12.95 -4.34
C ASP A 207 11.67 13.19 -2.85
N LEU A 208 11.00 12.27 -2.20
CA LEU A 208 10.69 12.33 -0.77
C LEU A 208 11.73 11.63 0.12
N ALA A 209 12.81 11.09 -0.47
CA ALA A 209 13.87 10.37 0.23
C ALA A 209 13.37 9.27 1.18
N LEU A 210 12.31 8.53 0.76
CA LEU A 210 11.69 7.47 1.56
C LEU A 210 12.43 6.15 1.48
N GLY A 211 13.20 5.94 0.44
CA GLY A 211 13.92 4.71 0.14
C GLY A 211 14.63 4.78 -1.20
N ASP A 212 14.67 3.66 -1.92
CA ASP A 212 15.31 3.58 -3.23
C ASP A 212 14.74 2.43 -4.06
N THR A 213 15.10 2.40 -5.34
CA THR A 213 14.80 1.29 -6.24
C THR A 213 16.07 0.50 -6.49
N LEU A 214 16.05 -0.78 -6.11
CA LEU A 214 17.09 -1.75 -6.43
C LEU A 214 16.87 -2.27 -7.85
N LEU A 215 17.92 -2.22 -8.67
CA LEU A 215 17.93 -2.70 -10.07
C LEU A 215 18.69 -4.03 -10.15
N LEU A 216 18.09 -5.03 -10.77
CA LEU A 216 18.73 -6.32 -11.06
C LEU A 216 18.94 -6.43 -12.57
N ARG A 217 20.21 -6.58 -12.99
CA ARG A 217 20.57 -6.68 -14.39
C ARG A 217 21.15 -8.04 -14.73
N GLU A 218 20.83 -8.52 -15.92
CA GLU A 218 21.46 -9.67 -16.56
C GLU A 218 21.99 -9.23 -17.93
N HIS A 219 23.29 -9.44 -18.19
CA HIS A 219 23.92 -9.04 -19.46
C HIS A 219 23.60 -7.59 -19.87
N ASP A 220 23.71 -6.66 -18.91
CA ASP A 220 23.38 -5.22 -19.03
C ASP A 220 21.89 -4.88 -19.24
N ALA A 221 21.00 -5.85 -19.47
CA ALA A 221 19.57 -5.63 -19.54
C ALA A 221 18.90 -5.67 -18.15
N LEU A 222 17.92 -4.83 -17.92
CA LEU A 222 17.12 -4.88 -16.69
C LEU A 222 16.27 -6.16 -16.70
N ALA A 223 16.52 -7.05 -15.73
CA ALA A 223 15.81 -8.31 -15.54
C ALA A 223 14.83 -8.29 -14.37
N GLY A 224 15.01 -7.32 -13.46
CA GLY A 224 14.10 -7.12 -12.33
C GLY A 224 14.40 -5.82 -11.60
N PHE A 225 13.46 -5.41 -10.75
CA PHE A 225 13.65 -4.32 -9.80
C PHE A 225 12.80 -4.51 -8.55
N ALA A 226 13.20 -3.85 -7.47
CA ALA A 226 12.44 -3.74 -6.24
C ALA A 226 12.40 -2.28 -5.78
N LEU A 227 11.22 -1.68 -5.75
CA LEU A 227 10.96 -0.38 -5.13
C LEU A 227 10.81 -0.58 -3.63
N CYS A 228 11.65 0.07 -2.84
CA CYS A 228 11.74 -0.14 -1.41
C CYS A 228 11.63 1.17 -0.63
N HIS A 229 10.91 1.11 0.50
CA HIS A 229 10.91 2.16 1.50
C HIS A 229 11.68 1.74 2.75
N ALA A 230 12.56 2.62 3.23
CA ALA A 230 13.29 2.48 4.48
C ALA A 230 12.87 3.52 5.53
N ALA A 231 12.11 4.54 5.13
CA ALA A 231 11.58 5.52 6.06
C ALA A 231 10.72 4.82 7.12
N PRO A 232 10.84 5.19 8.42
CA PRO A 232 10.01 4.61 9.47
C PRO A 232 8.52 4.81 9.15
N LEU A 233 7.71 3.76 9.31
CA LEU A 233 6.28 3.86 9.08
C LEU A 233 5.59 4.75 10.13
N VAL A 234 6.12 4.75 11.34
CA VAL A 234 5.61 5.51 12.49
C VAL A 234 6.57 6.63 12.83
N GLU A 235 6.05 7.82 13.09
CA GLU A 235 6.83 8.98 13.50
C GLU A 235 7.60 8.70 14.80
N GLY A 236 8.86 9.13 14.84
CA GLY A 236 9.73 8.98 16.01
C GLY A 236 10.22 7.54 16.28
N ARG A 237 9.92 6.57 15.40
CA ARG A 237 10.47 5.21 15.48
C ARG A 237 11.75 5.07 14.69
N SER A 238 12.56 4.08 15.08
CA SER A 238 13.73 3.66 14.30
C SER A 238 13.33 3.01 12.97
N ARG A 239 14.29 2.92 12.05
CA ARG A 239 14.16 2.13 10.83
C ARG A 239 14.30 0.66 11.20
N ASP A 240 13.21 -0.08 11.29
CA ASP A 240 13.25 -1.48 11.70
C ASP A 240 13.40 -2.43 10.51
N GLU A 241 12.90 -2.04 9.34
CA GLU A 241 12.85 -2.90 8.16
C GLU A 241 12.92 -2.10 6.85
N LEU A 242 13.45 -2.75 5.82
CA LEU A 242 13.34 -2.34 4.43
C LEU A 242 12.06 -2.94 3.88
N ARG A 243 11.06 -2.13 3.55
CA ARG A 243 9.78 -2.58 3.01
C ARG A 243 9.82 -2.58 1.48
N VAL A 244 9.58 -3.73 0.88
CA VAL A 244 9.43 -3.85 -0.57
C VAL A 244 8.00 -3.51 -0.96
N LEU A 245 7.80 -2.41 -1.67
CA LEU A 245 6.49 -1.94 -2.12
C LEU A 245 6.08 -2.54 -3.46
N LYS A 246 7.01 -2.56 -4.40
CA LYS A 246 6.82 -3.19 -5.71
C LYS A 246 8.04 -4.07 -6.01
N LEU A 247 7.80 -5.26 -6.51
CA LEU A 247 8.84 -6.15 -6.99
C LEU A 247 8.41 -6.73 -8.34
N VAL A 248 9.22 -6.52 -9.37
CA VAL A 248 8.97 -7.05 -10.70
C VAL A 248 10.20 -7.80 -11.17
N LEU A 249 10.03 -9.04 -11.56
CA LEU A 249 11.08 -9.92 -12.09
C LEU A 249 10.62 -10.53 -13.40
N ARG A 250 11.48 -10.54 -14.41
CA ARG A 250 11.21 -11.21 -15.69
C ARG A 250 11.08 -12.72 -15.54
N ASP A 251 11.81 -13.31 -14.59
CA ASP A 251 11.74 -14.72 -14.26
C ASP A 251 11.74 -14.91 -12.75
N GLU A 252 10.98 -15.90 -12.27
CA GLU A 252 10.88 -16.23 -10.85
C GLU A 252 12.22 -16.71 -10.25
N VAL A 253 13.08 -17.32 -11.04
CA VAL A 253 14.41 -17.79 -10.57
C VAL A 253 15.30 -16.63 -10.10
N LEU A 254 15.06 -15.41 -10.61
CA LEU A 254 15.77 -14.20 -10.21
C LEU A 254 15.48 -13.77 -8.77
N PHE A 255 14.45 -14.33 -8.15
CA PHE A 255 14.11 -14.03 -6.77
C PHE A 255 15.25 -14.38 -5.82
N ASP A 256 15.87 -15.55 -5.99
CA ASP A 256 17.00 -15.96 -5.15
C ASP A 256 18.25 -15.12 -5.40
N VAL A 257 18.42 -14.59 -6.61
CA VAL A 257 19.50 -13.64 -6.95
C VAL A 257 19.25 -12.28 -6.31
N LEU A 258 17.99 -11.83 -6.28
CA LEU A 258 17.60 -10.53 -5.73
C LEU A 258 17.75 -10.46 -4.21
N MET A 259 17.43 -11.54 -3.49
CA MET A 259 17.36 -11.53 -2.02
C MET A 259 18.67 -11.11 -1.33
N PRO A 260 19.89 -11.57 -1.71
CA PRO A 260 21.14 -11.07 -1.16
C PRO A 260 21.35 -9.57 -1.37
N HIS A 261 20.91 -9.04 -2.51
CA HIS A 261 21.00 -7.60 -2.79
C HIS A 261 20.05 -6.78 -1.92
N LEU A 262 18.82 -7.26 -1.68
CA LEU A 262 17.89 -6.63 -0.75
C LEU A 262 18.42 -6.65 0.69
N ALA A 263 19.01 -7.79 1.11
CA ALA A 263 19.61 -7.92 2.42
C ALA A 263 20.77 -6.94 2.63
N GLU A 264 21.68 -6.82 1.66
CA GLU A 264 22.77 -5.85 1.70
C GLU A 264 22.25 -4.41 1.68
N PHE A 265 21.23 -4.12 0.88
CA PHE A 265 20.60 -2.80 0.87
C PHE A 265 20.01 -2.45 2.24
N ALA A 266 19.28 -3.38 2.87
CA ALA A 266 18.78 -3.23 4.23
C ALA A 266 19.89 -2.90 5.23
N ARG A 267 21.01 -3.67 5.23
CA ARG A 267 22.16 -3.43 6.10
C ARG A 267 22.79 -2.05 5.91
N ARG A 268 22.97 -1.60 4.66
CA ARG A 268 23.51 -0.25 4.35
C ARG A 268 22.65 0.86 4.93
N LEU A 269 21.34 0.64 5.04
CA LEU A 269 20.41 1.58 5.65
C LEU A 269 20.29 1.44 7.18
N GLY A 270 20.98 0.46 7.78
CA GLY A 270 20.90 0.16 9.21
C GLY A 270 19.60 -0.50 9.61
N THR A 271 18.87 -1.14 8.68
CA THR A 271 17.70 -1.94 8.99
C THR A 271 18.08 -3.40 9.19
N ALA A 272 17.40 -4.08 10.13
CA ALA A 272 17.72 -5.47 10.48
C ALA A 272 17.00 -6.49 9.59
N ARG A 273 15.96 -6.08 8.88
CA ARG A 273 15.04 -6.97 8.16
C ARG A 273 14.63 -6.42 6.81
N VAL A 274 14.25 -7.34 5.93
CA VAL A 274 13.52 -7.05 4.69
C VAL A 274 12.10 -7.56 4.86
N ALA A 275 11.11 -6.72 4.58
CA ALA A 275 9.70 -7.05 4.60
C ALA A 275 9.14 -7.15 3.18
N LEU A 276 8.48 -8.26 2.88
CA LEU A 276 7.82 -8.52 1.61
C LEU A 276 6.35 -8.87 1.84
N ARG A 277 5.49 -8.41 0.95
CA ARG A 277 4.06 -8.76 0.91
C ARG A 277 3.81 -9.67 -0.29
N VAL A 278 3.58 -10.95 -0.01
CA VAL A 278 3.42 -11.99 -1.04
C VAL A 278 1.96 -12.37 -1.15
N GLN A 279 1.42 -12.26 -2.35
CA GLN A 279 0.06 -12.71 -2.67
C GLN A 279 0.04 -14.23 -2.77
N GLY A 280 -1.07 -14.84 -2.33
CA GLY A 280 -1.20 -16.29 -2.15
C GLY A 280 -0.92 -17.14 -3.39
N GLU A 281 -1.03 -16.57 -4.59
CA GLU A 281 -0.71 -17.23 -5.86
C GLU A 281 0.79 -17.48 -6.05
N TYR A 282 1.63 -16.71 -5.38
CA TYR A 282 3.09 -16.90 -5.42
C TYR A 282 3.58 -17.88 -4.36
N GLY A 283 2.97 -19.06 -4.29
CA GLY A 283 3.31 -20.10 -3.30
C GLY A 283 4.76 -20.55 -3.35
N SER A 284 5.41 -20.51 -4.51
CA SER A 284 6.82 -20.79 -4.67
C SER A 284 7.69 -19.75 -3.96
N LEU A 285 7.41 -18.44 -4.17
CA LEU A 285 8.13 -17.35 -3.48
C LEU A 285 7.93 -17.44 -1.96
N PHE A 286 6.70 -17.71 -1.53
CA PHE A 286 6.40 -17.92 -0.11
C PHE A 286 7.28 -19.04 0.47
N SER A 287 7.35 -20.19 -0.21
CA SER A 287 8.17 -21.34 0.22
C SER A 287 9.67 -21.01 0.27
N ARG A 288 10.19 -20.27 -0.72
CA ARG A 288 11.58 -19.79 -0.73
C ARG A 288 11.88 -18.83 0.42
N LEU A 289 10.94 -17.96 0.79
CA LEU A 289 11.07 -17.08 1.95
C LEU A 289 11.07 -17.87 3.25
N VAL A 290 10.18 -18.85 3.39
CA VAL A 290 10.14 -19.74 4.57
C VAL A 290 11.44 -20.54 4.71
N ALA A 291 12.01 -21.02 3.59
CA ALA A 291 13.32 -21.69 3.58
C ALA A 291 14.49 -20.76 4.00
N ARG A 292 14.28 -19.43 3.97
CA ARG A 292 15.21 -18.41 4.48
C ARG A 292 14.85 -17.93 5.89
N ASP A 293 14.12 -18.74 6.66
CA ASP A 293 13.65 -18.43 8.02
C ASP A 293 12.74 -17.20 8.12
N ALA A 294 12.03 -16.88 7.05
CA ALA A 294 11.08 -15.78 7.07
C ALA A 294 9.98 -16.00 8.11
N ARG A 295 9.60 -14.92 8.79
CA ARG A 295 8.52 -14.91 9.77
C ARG A 295 7.29 -14.22 9.22
N VAL A 296 6.16 -14.90 9.25
CA VAL A 296 4.86 -14.30 8.97
C VAL A 296 4.54 -13.27 10.06
N ARG A 297 4.24 -12.05 9.65
CA ARG A 297 3.93 -10.92 10.54
C ARG A 297 2.47 -10.54 10.51
N TRP A 298 1.89 -10.53 9.32
CA TRP A 298 0.55 -10.05 9.10
C TRP A 298 -0.09 -10.71 7.88
N THR A 299 -1.42 -10.62 7.80
CA THR A 299 -2.16 -11.07 6.63
C THR A 299 -3.29 -10.10 6.33
N ASP A 300 -3.53 -9.85 5.04
CA ASP A 300 -4.66 -9.07 4.56
C ASP A 300 -5.41 -9.83 3.48
N LEU A 301 -6.70 -9.63 3.44
CA LEU A 301 -7.56 -10.12 2.39
C LEU A 301 -7.70 -9.04 1.32
N ARG A 302 -7.24 -9.33 0.13
CA ARG A 302 -7.59 -8.53 -1.05
C ARG A 302 -9.03 -8.78 -1.43
N MET A 303 -9.74 -7.71 -1.67
CA MET A 303 -11.06 -7.74 -2.26
C MET A 303 -11.04 -6.88 -3.53
N VAL A 304 -11.60 -7.38 -4.60
CA VAL A 304 -11.62 -6.69 -5.90
C VAL A 304 -13.04 -6.38 -6.30
N LEU A 305 -13.23 -5.23 -6.95
CA LEU A 305 -14.54 -4.87 -7.49
C LEU A 305 -14.90 -5.82 -8.65
N ALA A 306 -16.10 -6.39 -8.62
CA ALA A 306 -16.56 -7.32 -9.66
C ALA A 306 -16.46 -6.67 -11.06
N GLY A 307 -15.82 -7.36 -12.00
CA GLY A 307 -15.49 -6.87 -13.34
C GLY A 307 -14.19 -6.06 -13.43
N TYR A 308 -13.44 -5.91 -12.30
CA TYR A 308 -12.16 -5.19 -12.21
C TYR A 308 -11.09 -6.03 -11.50
N GLU A 309 -11.06 -7.33 -11.80
CA GLU A 309 -10.21 -8.30 -11.12
C GLU A 309 -8.74 -8.16 -11.53
N GLU A 310 -7.84 -8.44 -10.57
CA GLU A 310 -6.41 -8.56 -10.86
C GLU A 310 -6.11 -9.71 -11.82
N ARG A 311 -5.11 -9.50 -12.66
CA ARG A 311 -4.57 -10.54 -13.54
C ARG A 311 -3.19 -10.96 -13.07
N MET A 312 -2.95 -12.26 -13.09
CA MET A 312 -1.61 -12.78 -12.90
C MET A 312 -0.76 -12.51 -14.15
N PRO A 313 0.53 -12.21 -14.00
CA PRO A 313 1.43 -12.15 -15.12
C PRO A 313 1.50 -13.54 -15.82
N ARG A 314 1.70 -13.53 -17.13
CA ARG A 314 1.85 -14.79 -17.90
C ARG A 314 3.20 -15.46 -17.65
N PHE A 315 4.19 -14.71 -17.22
CA PHE A 315 5.54 -15.12 -16.85
C PHE A 315 6.11 -14.13 -15.85
N GLY A 316 7.17 -14.53 -15.15
CA GLY A 316 7.82 -13.67 -14.17
C GLY A 316 7.01 -13.50 -12.88
N VAL A 317 7.36 -12.46 -12.13
CA VAL A 317 6.76 -12.12 -10.85
C VAL A 317 6.45 -10.64 -10.81
N ALA A 318 5.29 -10.30 -10.26
CA ALA A 318 4.95 -8.93 -9.92
C ALA A 318 4.23 -8.89 -8.56
N LEU A 319 4.96 -8.49 -7.52
CA LEU A 319 4.36 -8.21 -6.22
C LEU A 319 4.04 -6.71 -6.15
N SER A 320 2.80 -6.39 -5.92
CA SER A 320 2.32 -5.03 -5.71
C SER A 320 1.72 -4.91 -4.32
N ASN A 321 2.31 -4.06 -3.49
CA ASN A 321 1.77 -3.73 -2.18
C ASN A 321 0.66 -2.67 -2.33
N TRP A 322 -0.49 -2.91 -1.68
CA TRP A 322 -1.63 -2.00 -1.61
C TRP A 322 -1.73 -1.32 -0.22
N GLU A 323 -0.59 -1.11 0.41
CA GLU A 323 -0.43 -0.27 1.60
C GLU A 323 0.49 0.92 1.32
N ILE A 324 0.33 1.98 2.09
CA ILE A 324 1.18 3.18 2.04
C ILE A 324 2.42 3.04 2.92
#